data_e1916de1c8e2ed064d9ed71405490ecf
#
_entry.id   e1916de1c8e2ed064d9ed71405490ecf
#
_cell.length_a   1.000
_cell.length_b   1.000
_cell.length_c   1.000
_cell.angle_alpha   90.00
_cell.angle_beta   90.00
_cell.angle_gamma   90.00
#
_symmetry.space_group_name_H-M   'P 1'
#
loop_
_entity.id
_entity.type
_entity.pdbx_description
1 polymer ?
#
loop_
_entity_poly.entity_id
_entity_poly.type
_entity_poly.pdbx_seq_one_letter_code
_entity_poly.pdbx_strand_id
1 'polypeptide(L)'
;MAIYEVRGVRKRFGERAVLDGVDLDVEKAEFLCLIGESGTGKSLLAKILLGLVRPDAGRLVFDGEDVTGLAEREWFRVRRRVGVLLQSSGLFDSVNVFENVAYGLKEQHLLDPEGIRKRVAESLAAVALPGIEAMMPGELSGGMRKRVALARAIAMRPEVLLYDGPTEGLDPINVARVNRLLLRLRDELGITTVVITHQMETAFGAADRVVLLADGVAALSGTPRALWSSGDPRLQPFLRLARDVLPGPRG
;
A
#
# COMPACT_ATOMS: atom_id res chain seq x y z
N MET A 1 5.84 12.64 12.41
CA MET A 1 5.39 11.75 13.50
C MET A 1 4.95 10.44 12.87
N ALA A 2 5.59 9.36 13.27
CA ALA A 2 5.34 8.07 12.64
C ALA A 2 3.92 7.55 12.90
N ILE A 3 3.27 7.01 11.86
CA ILE A 3 2.00 6.28 11.96
C ILE A 3 2.26 4.80 12.26
N TYR A 4 3.36 4.23 11.73
CA TYR A 4 3.87 2.93 12.11
C TYR A 4 5.31 3.05 12.60
N GLU A 5 5.59 2.35 13.71
CA GLU A 5 6.95 2.11 14.18
C GLU A 5 7.17 0.60 14.30
N VAL A 6 8.11 0.09 13.55
CA VAL A 6 8.54 -1.31 13.55
C VAL A 6 9.92 -1.38 14.20
N ARG A 7 10.08 -2.18 15.24
CA ARG A 7 11.35 -2.28 15.98
C ARG A 7 11.73 -3.75 16.15
N GLY A 8 12.86 -4.11 15.54
CA GLY A 8 13.47 -5.43 15.67
C GLY A 8 12.55 -6.58 15.27
N VAL A 9 11.59 -6.35 14.34
CA VAL A 9 10.59 -7.36 13.97
C VAL A 9 11.23 -8.56 13.30
N ARG A 10 10.96 -9.75 13.85
CA ARG A 10 11.43 -11.03 13.34
C ARG A 10 10.28 -11.95 13.01
N LYS A 11 10.44 -12.73 11.95
CA LYS A 11 9.50 -13.80 11.57
C LYS A 11 10.20 -14.96 10.89
N ARG A 12 9.96 -16.15 11.40
CA ARG A 12 10.50 -17.42 10.87
C ARG A 12 9.37 -18.32 10.40
N PHE A 13 9.68 -19.19 9.46
CA PHE A 13 8.86 -20.32 9.04
C PHE A 13 9.75 -21.55 9.01
N GLY A 14 9.55 -22.45 9.96
CA GLY A 14 10.49 -23.54 10.23
C GLY A 14 11.89 -22.98 10.56
N GLU A 15 12.91 -23.45 9.88
CA GLU A 15 14.30 -22.98 10.08
C GLU A 15 14.61 -21.65 9.35
N ARG A 16 13.78 -21.25 8.38
CA ARG A 16 14.03 -20.05 7.57
C ARG A 16 13.57 -18.79 8.30
N ALA A 17 14.51 -17.92 8.63
CA ALA A 17 14.20 -16.53 9.00
C ALA A 17 13.87 -15.75 7.72
N VAL A 18 12.66 -15.18 7.64
CA VAL A 18 12.22 -14.34 6.52
C VAL A 18 12.38 -12.87 6.87
N LEU A 19 12.07 -12.49 8.11
CA LEU A 19 12.41 -11.19 8.67
C LEU A 19 13.30 -11.43 9.90
N ASP A 20 14.41 -10.69 9.99
CA ASP A 20 15.43 -10.91 11.01
C ASP A 20 15.90 -9.62 11.69
N GLY A 21 14.95 -8.86 12.20
CA GLY A 21 15.22 -7.61 12.91
C GLY A 21 14.94 -6.38 12.04
N VAL A 22 13.73 -6.31 11.49
CA VAL A 22 13.31 -5.15 10.70
C VAL A 22 13.04 -3.96 11.62
N ASP A 23 13.72 -2.84 11.34
CA ASP A 23 13.46 -1.53 11.90
C ASP A 23 12.94 -0.60 10.79
N LEU A 24 11.75 -0.04 10.96
CA LEU A 24 11.11 0.81 9.96
C LEU A 24 10.13 1.76 10.64
N ASP A 25 10.24 3.04 10.34
CA ASP A 25 9.19 4.02 10.61
C ASP A 25 8.44 4.36 9.33
N VAL A 26 7.15 4.59 9.42
CA VAL A 26 6.33 5.15 8.35
C VAL A 26 5.74 6.46 8.86
N GLU A 27 6.09 7.57 8.23
CA GLU A 27 5.62 8.89 8.65
C GLU A 27 4.17 9.15 8.17
N LYS A 28 3.42 9.99 8.90
CA LYS A 28 2.08 10.43 8.47
C LYS A 28 2.17 11.21 7.16
N ALA A 29 1.22 10.96 6.27
CA ALA A 29 1.16 11.54 4.93
C ALA A 29 2.41 11.30 4.06
N GLU A 30 3.16 10.24 4.35
CA GLU A 30 4.31 9.80 3.55
C GLU A 30 3.85 8.85 2.45
N PHE A 31 4.47 8.95 1.27
CA PHE A 31 4.43 7.92 0.25
C PHE A 31 5.74 7.11 0.32
N LEU A 32 5.68 5.98 1.01
CA LEU A 32 6.79 5.05 1.17
C LEU A 32 6.70 3.93 0.12
N CYS A 33 7.80 3.66 -0.57
CA CYS A 33 7.94 2.45 -1.40
C CYS A 33 8.86 1.43 -0.73
N LEU A 34 8.37 0.21 -0.62
CA LEU A 34 9.14 -0.95 -0.18
C LEU A 34 9.54 -1.78 -1.38
N ILE A 35 10.83 -1.84 -1.68
CA ILE A 35 11.43 -2.62 -2.77
C ILE A 35 12.28 -3.75 -2.23
N GLY A 36 12.67 -4.68 -3.08
CA GLY A 36 13.52 -5.83 -2.74
C GLY A 36 13.24 -7.00 -3.67
N GLU A 37 14.11 -8.00 -3.68
CA GLU A 37 13.92 -9.22 -4.48
C GLU A 37 12.67 -10.00 -4.06
N SER A 38 12.20 -10.88 -4.94
CA SER A 38 11.09 -11.77 -4.60
C SER A 38 11.47 -12.68 -3.42
N GLY A 39 10.54 -12.85 -2.47
CA GLY A 39 10.77 -13.69 -1.30
C GLY A 39 11.56 -13.05 -0.16
N THR A 40 11.92 -11.77 -0.22
CA THR A 40 12.62 -11.04 0.87
C THR A 40 11.72 -10.68 2.05
N GLY A 41 10.40 -10.94 1.99
CA GLY A 41 9.49 -10.70 3.12
C GLY A 41 8.65 -9.43 3.02
N LYS A 42 8.64 -8.70 1.89
CA LYS A 42 7.84 -7.46 1.74
C LYS A 42 6.36 -7.66 2.02
N SER A 43 5.71 -8.62 1.36
CA SER A 43 4.28 -8.92 1.59
C SER A 43 4.04 -9.52 2.98
N LEU A 44 5.06 -10.18 3.57
CA LEU A 44 4.99 -10.65 4.95
C LEU A 44 4.99 -9.47 5.92
N LEU A 45 5.87 -8.49 5.71
CA LEU A 45 5.88 -7.27 6.51
C LEU A 45 4.54 -6.54 6.42
N ALA A 46 3.96 -6.39 5.22
CA ALA A 46 2.62 -5.82 5.06
C ALA A 46 1.55 -6.60 5.86
N LYS A 47 1.59 -7.94 5.85
CA LYS A 47 0.67 -8.76 6.66
C LYS A 47 0.88 -8.56 8.16
N ILE A 48 2.11 -8.33 8.61
CA ILE A 48 2.41 -8.01 10.01
C ILE A 48 1.86 -6.62 10.37
N LEU A 49 2.04 -5.61 9.51
CA LEU A 49 1.47 -4.26 9.72
C LEU A 49 -0.06 -4.28 9.84
N LEU A 50 -0.72 -5.28 9.23
CA LEU A 50 -2.17 -5.50 9.30
C LEU A 50 -2.59 -6.41 10.46
N GLY A 51 -1.66 -6.96 11.23
CA GLY A 51 -1.93 -7.95 12.25
C GLY A 51 -2.50 -9.29 11.72
N LEU A 52 -2.33 -9.56 10.42
CA LEU A 52 -2.71 -10.84 9.81
C LEU A 52 -1.69 -11.95 10.10
N VAL A 53 -0.46 -11.55 10.41
CA VAL A 53 0.62 -12.44 10.84
C VAL A 53 1.26 -11.83 12.08
N ARG A 54 1.35 -12.60 13.15
CA ARG A 54 2.04 -12.18 14.37
C ARG A 54 3.55 -12.34 14.19
N PRO A 55 4.38 -11.32 14.53
CA PRO A 55 5.82 -11.49 14.58
C PRO A 55 6.22 -12.45 15.70
N ASP A 56 7.38 -13.10 15.57
CA ASP A 56 7.93 -13.98 16.59
C ASP A 56 8.71 -13.19 17.66
N ALA A 57 9.23 -12.02 17.26
CA ALA A 57 9.91 -11.06 18.16
C ALA A 57 9.83 -9.64 17.57
N GLY A 58 10.20 -8.67 18.40
CA GLY A 58 10.16 -7.26 18.06
C GLY A 58 8.86 -6.59 18.48
N ARG A 59 8.70 -5.33 18.08
CA ARG A 59 7.59 -4.48 18.48
C ARG A 59 6.99 -3.78 17.28
N LEU A 60 5.66 -3.68 17.26
CA LEU A 60 4.88 -2.92 16.27
C LEU A 60 4.02 -1.89 16.99
N VAL A 61 4.20 -0.62 16.66
CA VAL A 61 3.40 0.48 17.15
C VAL A 61 2.59 1.07 16.00
N PHE A 62 1.32 1.35 16.23
CA PHE A 62 0.44 2.04 15.29
C PHE A 62 -0.12 3.29 15.97
N ASP A 63 0.20 4.46 15.44
CA ASP A 63 -0.24 5.78 15.94
C ASP A 63 0.02 5.96 17.45
N GLY A 64 1.22 5.57 17.90
CA GLY A 64 1.65 5.66 19.28
C GLY A 64 1.20 4.52 20.20
N GLU A 65 0.37 3.60 19.72
CA GLU A 65 -0.10 2.44 20.49
C GLU A 65 0.65 1.16 20.11
N ASP A 66 1.12 0.40 21.12
CA ASP A 66 1.69 -0.92 20.89
C ASP A 66 0.61 -1.93 20.50
N VAL A 67 0.66 -2.38 19.25
CA VAL A 67 -0.31 -3.32 18.67
C VAL A 67 0.24 -4.74 18.53
N THR A 68 1.47 -4.99 18.98
CA THR A 68 2.19 -6.28 18.78
C THR A 68 1.41 -7.47 19.31
N GLY A 69 0.83 -7.32 20.49
CA GLY A 69 0.16 -8.40 21.25
C GLY A 69 -1.36 -8.41 21.14
N LEU A 70 -1.97 -7.53 20.34
CA LEU A 70 -3.42 -7.40 20.27
C LEU A 70 -4.10 -8.71 19.87
N ALA A 71 -5.26 -8.99 20.50
CA ALA A 71 -6.14 -10.07 20.08
C ALA A 71 -6.85 -9.70 18.75
N GLU A 72 -7.32 -10.70 18.01
CA GLU A 72 -7.94 -10.52 16.69
C GLU A 72 -9.09 -9.48 16.72
N ARG A 73 -9.93 -9.51 17.74
CA ARG A 73 -11.02 -8.54 17.92
C ARG A 73 -10.55 -7.09 18.09
N GLU A 74 -9.36 -6.90 18.67
CA GLU A 74 -8.79 -5.57 18.91
C GLU A 74 -8.14 -5.02 17.63
N TRP A 75 -7.63 -5.90 16.77
CA TRP A 75 -7.11 -5.53 15.45
C TRP A 75 -8.18 -4.90 14.55
N PHE A 76 -9.46 -5.16 14.80
CA PHE A 76 -10.55 -4.60 14.02
C PHE A 76 -10.51 -3.06 13.99
N ARG A 77 -10.24 -2.42 15.14
CA ARG A 77 -10.14 -0.96 15.24
C ARG A 77 -8.95 -0.39 14.47
N VAL A 78 -7.82 -1.12 14.42
CA VAL A 78 -6.63 -0.73 13.64
C VAL A 78 -6.91 -0.89 12.15
N ARG A 79 -7.45 -2.04 11.74
CA ARG A 79 -7.74 -2.34 10.32
C ARG A 79 -8.79 -1.39 9.73
N ARG A 80 -9.69 -0.82 10.51
CA ARG A 80 -10.64 0.21 10.03
C ARG A 80 -9.93 1.48 9.57
N ARG A 81 -8.75 1.78 10.09
CA ARG A 81 -7.93 2.95 9.75
C ARG A 81 -6.94 2.64 8.61
N VAL A 82 -6.90 1.38 8.13
CA VAL A 82 -5.96 0.94 7.10
C VAL A 82 -6.72 0.37 5.91
N GLY A 83 -6.63 1.04 4.77
CA GLY A 83 -7.10 0.51 3.49
C GLY A 83 -6.07 -0.45 2.90
N VAL A 84 -6.54 -1.58 2.40
CA VAL A 84 -5.66 -2.62 1.84
C VAL A 84 -6.02 -2.89 0.40
N LEU A 85 -5.01 -2.90 -0.46
CA LEU A 85 -5.12 -3.34 -1.84
C LEU A 85 -4.10 -4.44 -2.10
N LEU A 86 -4.60 -5.60 -2.46
CA LEU A 86 -3.77 -6.75 -2.81
C LEU A 86 -3.46 -6.74 -4.31
N GLN A 87 -2.47 -7.51 -4.71
CA GLN A 87 -2.01 -7.65 -6.10
C GLN A 87 -3.16 -7.98 -7.08
N SER A 88 -4.08 -8.87 -6.72
CA SER A 88 -5.37 -9.01 -7.39
C SER A 88 -6.29 -7.88 -6.94
N SER A 89 -7.10 -7.30 -7.81
CA SER A 89 -8.06 -6.24 -7.44
C SER A 89 -8.98 -6.65 -6.30
N GLY A 90 -9.16 -7.96 -6.08
CA GLY A 90 -9.99 -8.53 -5.02
C GLY A 90 -11.44 -8.04 -5.06
N LEU A 91 -11.92 -7.59 -6.22
CA LEU A 91 -13.32 -7.23 -6.38
C LEU A 91 -14.19 -8.49 -6.34
N PHE A 92 -15.38 -8.35 -5.78
CA PHE A 92 -16.40 -9.38 -5.81
C PHE A 92 -17.04 -9.40 -7.20
N ASP A 93 -16.80 -10.43 -7.99
CA ASP A 93 -17.28 -10.54 -9.37
C ASP A 93 -18.80 -10.67 -9.47
N SER A 94 -19.47 -11.11 -8.40
CA SER A 94 -20.91 -11.34 -8.32
C SER A 94 -21.75 -10.08 -8.08
N VAL A 95 -21.13 -8.95 -7.82
CA VAL A 95 -21.81 -7.69 -7.51
C VAL A 95 -21.21 -6.53 -8.30
N ASN A 96 -22.00 -5.48 -8.53
CA ASN A 96 -21.59 -4.32 -9.31
C ASN A 96 -20.55 -3.45 -8.58
N VAL A 97 -20.09 -2.41 -9.26
CA VAL A 97 -19.10 -1.45 -8.75
C VAL A 97 -19.62 -0.75 -7.49
N PHE A 98 -20.89 -0.34 -7.46
CA PHE A 98 -21.47 0.28 -6.28
C PHE A 98 -21.34 -0.60 -5.05
N GLU A 99 -21.78 -1.86 -5.16
CA GLU A 99 -21.75 -2.81 -4.04
C GLU A 99 -20.32 -3.12 -3.60
N ASN A 100 -19.38 -3.24 -4.55
CA ASN A 100 -17.97 -3.41 -4.24
C ASN A 100 -17.42 -2.25 -3.40
N VAL A 101 -17.70 -1.00 -3.79
CA VAL A 101 -17.20 0.19 -3.09
C VAL A 101 -17.93 0.40 -1.76
N ALA A 102 -19.24 0.13 -1.73
CA ALA A 102 -20.08 0.27 -0.55
C ALA A 102 -19.86 -0.81 0.52
N TYR A 103 -19.22 -1.93 0.16
CA TYR A 103 -19.14 -3.13 1.00
C TYR A 103 -18.72 -2.83 2.44
N GLY A 104 -17.57 -2.21 2.64
CA GLY A 104 -17.06 -1.91 3.98
C GLY A 104 -17.95 -0.92 4.77
N LEU A 105 -18.57 0.04 4.06
CA LEU A 105 -19.49 1.01 4.67
C LEU A 105 -20.76 0.34 5.20
N LYS A 106 -21.29 -0.64 4.43
CA LYS A 106 -22.47 -1.42 4.82
C LYS A 106 -22.18 -2.36 5.99
N GLU A 107 -21.10 -3.14 5.89
CA GLU A 107 -20.69 -4.09 6.93
C GLU A 107 -20.44 -3.42 8.29
N GLN A 108 -19.94 -2.20 8.27
CA GLN A 108 -19.63 -1.48 9.51
C GLN A 108 -20.74 -0.51 9.96
N HIS A 109 -21.87 -0.47 9.25
CA HIS A 109 -23.02 0.40 9.56
C HIS A 109 -22.61 1.87 9.81
N LEU A 110 -21.67 2.39 9.02
CA LEU A 110 -21.05 3.70 9.24
C LEU A 110 -21.93 4.86 8.79
N LEU A 111 -22.80 4.63 7.82
CA LEU A 111 -23.61 5.66 7.16
C LEU A 111 -25.00 5.10 6.85
N ASP A 112 -25.95 6.00 6.73
CA ASP A 112 -27.27 5.70 6.20
C ASP A 112 -27.20 5.45 4.66
N PRO A 113 -28.26 4.96 4.02
CA PRO A 113 -28.23 4.63 2.59
C PRO A 113 -27.91 5.82 1.69
N GLU A 114 -28.27 7.05 2.07
CA GLU A 114 -27.94 8.25 1.29
C GLU A 114 -26.46 8.62 1.45
N GLY A 115 -25.95 8.57 2.66
CA GLY A 115 -24.52 8.77 2.95
C GLY A 115 -23.63 7.73 2.23
N ILE A 116 -24.07 6.46 2.14
CA ILE A 116 -23.37 5.43 1.37
C ILE A 116 -23.33 5.81 -0.11
N ARG A 117 -24.47 6.19 -0.73
CA ARG A 117 -24.50 6.61 -2.14
C ARG A 117 -23.54 7.77 -2.40
N LYS A 118 -23.59 8.79 -1.57
CA LYS A 118 -22.69 9.95 -1.67
C LYS A 118 -21.23 9.56 -1.56
N ARG A 119 -20.87 8.73 -0.55
CA ARG A 119 -19.51 8.28 -0.32
C ARG A 119 -18.96 7.44 -1.47
N VAL A 120 -19.78 6.55 -2.06
CA VAL A 120 -19.42 5.76 -3.23
C VAL A 120 -19.12 6.67 -4.43
N ALA A 121 -20.02 7.62 -4.71
CA ALA A 121 -19.82 8.57 -5.82
C ALA A 121 -18.56 9.43 -5.63
N GLU A 122 -18.32 9.95 -4.41
CA GLU A 122 -17.07 10.68 -4.08
C GLU A 122 -15.83 9.82 -4.30
N SER A 123 -15.86 8.55 -3.85
CA SER A 123 -14.72 7.64 -3.97
C SER A 123 -14.43 7.27 -5.42
N LEU A 124 -15.46 7.05 -6.24
CA LEU A 124 -15.31 6.78 -7.67
C LEU A 124 -14.81 8.03 -8.42
N ALA A 125 -15.30 9.20 -8.08
CA ALA A 125 -14.79 10.46 -8.65
C ALA A 125 -13.32 10.68 -8.29
N ALA A 126 -12.91 10.41 -7.04
CA ALA A 126 -11.52 10.52 -6.60
C ALA A 126 -10.56 9.64 -7.44
N VAL A 127 -11.02 8.47 -7.90
CA VAL A 127 -10.23 7.58 -8.78
C VAL A 127 -10.48 7.82 -10.28
N ALA A 128 -11.12 8.94 -10.65
CA ALA A 128 -11.46 9.31 -12.02
C ALA A 128 -12.30 8.24 -12.77
N LEU A 129 -13.32 7.72 -12.08
CA LEU A 129 -14.30 6.76 -12.60
C LEU A 129 -15.74 7.11 -12.16
N PRO A 130 -16.21 8.36 -12.35
CA PRO A 130 -17.60 8.70 -12.01
C PRO A 130 -18.58 8.02 -12.95
N GLY A 131 -19.77 7.65 -12.46
CA GLY A 131 -20.89 7.19 -13.28
C GLY A 131 -20.82 5.73 -13.71
N ILE A 132 -19.93 4.91 -13.12
CA ILE A 132 -19.79 3.48 -13.45
C ILE A 132 -20.39 2.55 -12.37
N GLU A 133 -21.18 3.08 -11.46
CA GLU A 133 -21.71 2.37 -10.29
C GLU A 133 -22.45 1.10 -10.63
N ALA A 134 -23.17 1.08 -11.75
CA ALA A 134 -23.97 -0.06 -12.20
C ALA A 134 -23.17 -1.14 -12.94
N MET A 135 -21.94 -0.84 -13.38
CA MET A 135 -21.12 -1.80 -14.15
C MET A 135 -20.70 -2.99 -13.29
N MET A 136 -20.58 -4.15 -13.93
CA MET A 136 -20.03 -5.35 -13.29
C MET A 136 -18.51 -5.39 -13.46
N PRO A 137 -17.74 -6.01 -12.53
CA PRO A 137 -16.28 -6.13 -12.65
C PRO A 137 -15.79 -6.74 -13.96
N GLY A 138 -16.57 -7.67 -14.56
CA GLY A 138 -16.27 -8.28 -15.85
C GLY A 138 -16.27 -7.29 -17.04
N GLU A 139 -16.97 -6.16 -16.92
CA GLU A 139 -17.05 -5.12 -17.95
C GLU A 139 -15.90 -4.10 -17.84
N LEU A 140 -15.09 -4.18 -16.77
CA LEU A 140 -14.01 -3.23 -16.49
C LEU A 140 -12.69 -3.69 -17.12
N SER A 141 -11.92 -2.74 -17.66
CA SER A 141 -10.52 -2.99 -18.00
C SER A 141 -9.68 -3.29 -16.74
N GLY A 142 -8.50 -3.90 -16.89
CA GLY A 142 -7.61 -4.18 -15.77
C GLY A 142 -7.26 -2.93 -14.95
N GLY A 143 -7.00 -1.81 -15.63
CA GLY A 143 -6.74 -0.52 -14.97
C GLY A 143 -7.98 0.05 -14.26
N MET A 144 -9.18 -0.14 -14.80
CA MET A 144 -10.42 0.26 -14.14
C MET A 144 -10.66 -0.59 -12.90
N ARG A 145 -10.49 -1.92 -12.97
CA ARG A 145 -10.60 -2.81 -11.80
C ARG A 145 -9.70 -2.38 -10.65
N LYS A 146 -8.44 -2.06 -10.91
CA LYS A 146 -7.50 -1.56 -9.89
C LYS A 146 -7.96 -0.24 -9.27
N ARG A 147 -8.48 0.68 -10.09
CA ARG A 147 -9.02 1.97 -9.59
C ARG A 147 -10.32 1.79 -8.80
N VAL A 148 -11.20 0.88 -9.17
CA VAL A 148 -12.39 0.54 -8.36
C VAL A 148 -11.99 -0.09 -7.02
N ALA A 149 -11.00 -0.98 -7.00
CA ALA A 149 -10.47 -1.53 -5.75
C ALA A 149 -9.89 -0.41 -4.85
N LEU A 150 -9.20 0.57 -5.43
CA LEU A 150 -8.74 1.74 -4.70
C LEU A 150 -9.91 2.59 -4.19
N ALA A 151 -10.96 2.83 -4.99
CA ALA A 151 -12.17 3.51 -4.55
C ALA A 151 -12.81 2.82 -3.34
N ARG A 152 -12.89 1.47 -3.36
CA ARG A 152 -13.36 0.67 -2.23
C ARG A 152 -12.52 0.90 -0.97
N ALA A 153 -11.19 0.92 -1.10
CA ALA A 153 -10.30 1.12 0.03
C ALA A 153 -10.45 2.53 0.63
N ILE A 154 -10.52 3.58 -0.21
CA ILE A 154 -10.62 4.97 0.28
C ILE A 154 -12.02 5.36 0.73
N ALA A 155 -13.07 4.62 0.35
CA ALA A 155 -14.44 4.87 0.82
C ALA A 155 -14.54 4.83 2.34
N MET A 156 -13.73 4.04 3.00
CA MET A 156 -13.62 3.95 4.45
C MET A 156 -12.90 5.14 5.10
N ARG A 157 -12.33 6.06 4.34
CA ARG A 157 -11.45 7.17 4.78
C ARG A 157 -10.30 6.67 5.66
N PRO A 158 -9.48 5.76 5.15
CA PRO A 158 -8.36 5.24 5.91
C PRO A 158 -7.28 6.32 6.12
N GLU A 159 -6.51 6.19 7.19
CA GLU A 159 -5.32 7.01 7.44
C GLU A 159 -4.10 6.46 6.70
N VAL A 160 -4.10 5.16 6.42
CA VAL A 160 -3.02 4.45 5.71
C VAL A 160 -3.60 3.62 4.58
N LEU A 161 -2.92 3.62 3.44
CA LEU A 161 -3.10 2.67 2.34
C LEU A 161 -1.89 1.74 2.26
N LEU A 162 -2.12 0.44 2.42
CA LEU A 162 -1.15 -0.60 2.11
C LEU A 162 -1.47 -1.19 0.75
N TYR A 163 -0.59 -1.00 -0.21
CA TYR A 163 -0.83 -1.43 -1.59
C TYR A 163 0.30 -2.36 -2.07
N ASP A 164 -0.03 -3.65 -2.22
CA ASP A 164 0.90 -4.66 -2.75
C ASP A 164 0.72 -4.77 -4.27
N GLY A 165 1.71 -4.35 -5.04
CA GLY A 165 1.72 -4.43 -6.50
C GLY A 165 0.70 -3.54 -7.23
N PRO A 166 0.54 -2.23 -6.92
CA PRO A 166 -0.50 -1.38 -7.51
C PRO A 166 -0.45 -1.31 -9.03
N THR A 167 0.73 -1.36 -9.58
CA THR A 167 1.01 -1.11 -10.99
C THR A 167 1.41 -2.36 -11.77
N GLU A 168 1.46 -3.52 -11.11
CA GLU A 168 1.81 -4.77 -11.78
C GLU A 168 0.82 -5.14 -12.90
N GLY A 169 1.38 -5.50 -14.06
CA GLY A 169 0.59 -5.84 -15.25
C GLY A 169 -0.06 -4.65 -15.94
N LEU A 170 0.28 -3.42 -15.57
CA LEU A 170 -0.16 -2.21 -16.27
C LEU A 170 0.93 -1.72 -17.25
N ASP A 171 0.48 -1.13 -18.35
CA ASP A 171 1.37 -0.39 -19.25
C ASP A 171 1.88 0.91 -18.60
N PRO A 172 2.97 1.53 -19.12
CA PRO A 172 3.58 2.70 -18.51
C PRO A 172 2.65 3.90 -18.33
N ILE A 173 1.68 4.08 -19.23
CA ILE A 173 0.71 5.17 -19.15
C ILE A 173 -0.21 4.98 -17.95
N ASN A 174 -0.69 3.77 -17.75
CA ASN A 174 -1.54 3.43 -16.61
C ASN A 174 -0.75 3.41 -15.28
N VAL A 175 0.52 3.01 -15.29
CA VAL A 175 1.43 3.18 -14.13
C VAL A 175 1.49 4.65 -13.71
N ALA A 176 1.79 5.56 -14.65
CA ALA A 176 1.86 6.98 -14.36
C ALA A 176 0.52 7.56 -13.86
N ARG A 177 -0.62 7.03 -14.35
CA ARG A 177 -1.96 7.44 -13.87
C ARG A 177 -2.19 7.00 -12.43
N VAL A 178 -1.85 5.76 -12.09
CA VAL A 178 -1.99 5.23 -10.71
C VAL A 178 -1.08 6.01 -9.76
N ASN A 179 0.18 6.24 -10.13
CA ASN A 179 1.12 7.01 -9.32
C ASN A 179 0.60 8.43 -9.04
N ARG A 180 0.11 9.14 -10.08
CA ARG A 180 -0.49 10.48 -9.90
C ARG A 180 -1.72 10.44 -9.00
N LEU A 181 -2.52 9.39 -9.09
CA LEU A 181 -3.68 9.22 -8.23
C LEU A 181 -3.27 9.03 -6.77
N LEU A 182 -2.30 8.16 -6.48
CA LEU A 182 -1.80 7.93 -5.11
C LEU A 182 -1.19 9.21 -4.52
N LEU A 183 -0.42 9.97 -5.32
CA LEU A 183 0.11 11.27 -4.90
C LEU A 183 -1.01 12.26 -4.55
N ARG A 184 -2.05 12.34 -5.39
CA ARG A 184 -3.20 13.21 -5.12
C ARG A 184 -3.92 12.81 -3.83
N LEU A 185 -4.16 11.52 -3.60
CA LEU A 185 -4.80 11.04 -2.37
C LEU A 185 -3.96 11.40 -1.13
N ARG A 186 -2.63 11.31 -1.21
CA ARG A 186 -1.74 11.80 -0.16
C ARG A 186 -1.88 13.31 0.05
N ASP A 187 -1.78 14.10 -1.01
CA ASP A 187 -1.73 15.57 -0.93
C ASP A 187 -3.08 16.18 -0.52
N GLU A 188 -4.19 15.64 -1.03
CA GLU A 188 -5.54 16.18 -0.78
C GLU A 188 -6.20 15.60 0.48
N LEU A 189 -5.93 14.34 0.82
CA LEU A 189 -6.59 13.63 1.92
C LEU A 189 -5.66 13.31 3.09
N GLY A 190 -4.36 13.61 2.99
CA GLY A 190 -3.36 13.30 4.02
C GLY A 190 -3.14 11.80 4.24
N ILE A 191 -3.50 10.97 3.26
CA ILE A 191 -3.41 9.51 3.40
C ILE A 191 -1.93 9.08 3.31
N THR A 192 -1.44 8.40 4.33
CA THR A 192 -0.15 7.72 4.30
C THR A 192 -0.21 6.53 3.35
N THR A 193 0.74 6.39 2.46
CA THR A 193 0.72 5.32 1.46
C THR A 193 1.98 4.48 1.55
N VAL A 194 1.82 3.17 1.77
CA VAL A 194 2.91 2.18 1.73
C VAL A 194 2.68 1.29 0.53
N VAL A 195 3.58 1.36 -0.44
CA VAL A 195 3.52 0.59 -1.69
C VAL A 195 4.63 -0.44 -1.72
N ILE A 196 4.27 -1.69 -1.92
CA ILE A 196 5.22 -2.75 -2.27
C ILE A 196 5.24 -2.86 -3.79
N THR A 197 6.40 -2.72 -4.41
CA THR A 197 6.48 -2.71 -5.87
C THR A 197 7.82 -3.20 -6.39
N HIS A 198 7.80 -3.74 -7.60
CA HIS A 198 8.98 -4.01 -8.43
C HIS A 198 9.14 -2.97 -9.55
N GLN A 199 8.25 -1.97 -9.62
CA GLN A 199 8.27 -0.94 -10.66
C GLN A 199 9.04 0.29 -10.18
N MET A 200 10.12 0.55 -10.88
CA MET A 200 11.07 1.60 -10.50
C MET A 200 10.50 3.00 -10.75
N GLU A 201 9.58 3.15 -11.70
CA GLU A 201 8.83 4.40 -11.93
C GLU A 201 8.00 4.80 -10.70
N THR A 202 7.46 3.83 -9.98
CA THR A 202 6.74 4.09 -8.74
C THR A 202 7.72 4.41 -7.62
N ALA A 203 8.74 3.58 -7.42
CA ALA A 203 9.69 3.72 -6.33
C ALA A 203 10.53 5.00 -6.43
N PHE A 204 11.12 5.28 -7.60
CA PHE A 204 12.02 6.41 -7.77
C PHE A 204 11.36 7.64 -8.40
N GLY A 205 10.20 7.46 -9.06
CA GLY A 205 9.48 8.54 -9.73
C GLY A 205 8.31 9.13 -8.92
N ALA A 206 7.81 8.44 -7.89
CA ALA A 206 6.63 8.89 -7.14
C ALA A 206 6.83 8.92 -5.62
N ALA A 207 7.62 8.02 -5.03
CA ALA A 207 7.76 7.93 -3.59
C ALA A 207 8.50 9.14 -2.98
N ASP A 208 8.19 9.45 -1.73
CA ASP A 208 8.97 10.38 -0.91
C ASP A 208 10.19 9.68 -0.31
N ARG A 209 10.01 8.38 0.02
CA ARG A 209 11.08 7.54 0.55
C ARG A 209 10.97 6.11 0.00
N VAL A 210 12.13 5.53 -0.26
CA VAL A 210 12.28 4.14 -0.70
C VAL A 210 13.02 3.37 0.38
N VAL A 211 12.53 2.18 0.69
CA VAL A 211 13.16 1.23 1.60
C VAL A 211 13.47 -0.05 0.86
N LEU A 212 14.72 -0.47 0.89
CA LEU A 212 15.15 -1.78 0.36
C LEU A 212 15.08 -2.82 1.47
N LEU A 213 14.19 -3.79 1.32
CA LEU A 213 14.18 -4.98 2.17
C LEU A 213 15.09 -6.05 1.55
N ALA A 214 16.17 -6.35 2.22
CA ALA A 214 17.13 -7.38 1.83
C ALA A 214 17.63 -8.11 3.09
N ASP A 215 17.98 -9.38 2.97
CA ASP A 215 18.53 -10.21 4.05
C ASP A 215 17.67 -10.20 5.33
N GLY A 216 16.34 -10.04 5.17
CA GLY A 216 15.38 -10.01 6.27
C GLY A 216 15.35 -8.70 7.08
N VAL A 217 16.04 -7.66 6.64
CA VAL A 217 16.09 -6.36 7.30
C VAL A 217 15.77 -5.20 6.34
N ALA A 218 15.42 -4.03 6.86
CA ALA A 218 15.36 -2.79 6.09
C ALA A 218 16.80 -2.29 5.85
N ALA A 219 17.43 -2.82 4.82
CA ALA A 219 18.86 -2.70 4.56
C ALA A 219 19.28 -1.28 4.17
N LEU A 220 18.41 -0.57 3.45
CA LEU A 220 18.63 0.82 3.03
C LEU A 220 17.30 1.58 3.12
N SER A 221 17.37 2.83 3.50
CA SER A 221 16.23 3.76 3.53
C SER A 221 16.70 5.15 3.15
N GLY A 222 15.97 5.83 2.26
CA GLY A 222 16.30 7.19 1.86
C GLY A 222 15.36 7.75 0.82
N THR A 223 15.51 9.05 0.53
CA THR A 223 14.79 9.66 -0.59
C THR A 223 15.25 9.04 -1.91
N PRO A 224 14.40 9.02 -2.96
CA PRO A 224 14.81 8.58 -4.28
C PRO A 224 16.13 9.19 -4.74
N ARG A 225 16.32 10.50 -4.51
CA ARG A 225 17.53 11.23 -4.87
C ARG A 225 18.77 10.73 -4.11
N ALA A 226 18.67 10.52 -2.81
CA ALA A 226 19.79 10.01 -2.00
C ALA A 226 20.20 8.60 -2.43
N LEU A 227 19.21 7.73 -2.68
CA LEU A 227 19.46 6.36 -3.08
C LEU A 227 19.95 6.24 -4.53
N TRP A 228 19.58 7.17 -5.42
CA TRP A 228 20.02 7.17 -6.82
C TRP A 228 21.53 7.21 -6.99
N SER A 229 22.21 7.86 -6.05
CA SER A 229 23.68 7.99 -6.03
C SER A 229 24.34 6.96 -5.10
N SER A 230 23.59 5.99 -4.58
CA SER A 230 24.11 4.97 -3.67
C SER A 230 25.05 4.01 -4.39
N GLY A 231 26.20 3.72 -3.77
CA GLY A 231 27.12 2.68 -4.19
C GLY A 231 26.83 1.29 -3.62
N ASP A 232 25.74 1.12 -2.83
CA ASP A 232 25.45 -0.17 -2.20
C ASP A 232 25.15 -1.24 -3.25
N PRO A 233 25.87 -2.37 -3.24
CA PRO A 233 25.74 -3.42 -4.27
C PRO A 233 24.33 -4.06 -4.28
N ARG A 234 23.63 -4.09 -3.14
CA ARG A 234 22.26 -4.65 -3.05
C ARG A 234 21.23 -3.79 -3.77
N LEU A 235 21.47 -2.48 -3.90
CA LEU A 235 20.60 -1.54 -4.59
C LEU A 235 20.89 -1.45 -6.09
N GLN A 236 22.11 -1.79 -6.55
CA GLN A 236 22.52 -1.61 -7.94
C GLN A 236 21.62 -2.29 -8.98
N PRO A 237 21.08 -3.51 -8.77
CA PRO A 237 20.14 -4.12 -9.71
C PRO A 237 18.89 -3.25 -9.93
N PHE A 238 18.35 -2.67 -8.86
CA PHE A 238 17.16 -1.80 -8.91
C PHE A 238 17.46 -0.45 -9.57
N LEU A 239 18.64 0.12 -9.30
CA LEU A 239 19.06 1.38 -9.92
C LEU A 239 19.31 1.23 -11.43
N ARG A 240 19.81 0.10 -11.90
CA ARG A 240 19.94 -0.16 -13.35
C ARG A 240 18.57 -0.13 -14.01
N LEU A 241 17.58 -0.88 -13.48
CA LEU A 241 16.22 -0.87 -13.98
C LEU A 241 15.58 0.53 -13.90
N ALA A 242 15.85 1.28 -12.81
CA ALA A 242 15.34 2.64 -12.67
C ALA A 242 15.90 3.59 -13.76
N ARG A 243 17.20 3.49 -14.07
CA ARG A 243 17.87 4.33 -15.09
C ARG A 243 17.42 4.01 -16.51
N ASP A 244 16.95 2.78 -16.78
CA ASP A 244 16.41 2.39 -18.09
C ASP A 244 15.04 3.05 -18.37
N VAL A 245 14.29 3.42 -17.32
CA VAL A 245 12.91 3.91 -17.45
C VAL A 245 12.71 5.35 -16.98
N LEU A 246 13.67 5.90 -16.25
CA LEU A 246 13.59 7.27 -15.70
C LEU A 246 14.82 8.10 -16.11
N PRO A 247 14.63 9.38 -16.50
CA PRO A 247 15.76 10.29 -16.76
C PRO A 247 16.50 10.70 -15.48
N GLY A 248 15.89 10.46 -14.31
CA GLY A 248 16.43 10.77 -13.00
C GLY A 248 15.38 10.55 -11.90
N PRO A 249 15.78 10.64 -10.63
CA PRO A 249 14.87 10.48 -9.51
C PRO A 249 13.97 11.71 -9.37
N ARG A 250 12.85 11.53 -8.66
CA ARG A 250 12.04 12.65 -8.19
C ARG A 250 12.88 13.57 -7.28
N GLY A 251 12.77 14.88 -7.51
CA GLY A 251 13.46 15.92 -6.75
C GLY A 251 12.89 16.15 -5.35
#